data_4b9780c802eee990b34ad5f5c7ab277b
#
_entry.id   4b9780c802eee990b34ad5f5c7ab277b
#
_cell.length_a   1.000
_cell.length_b   1.000
_cell.length_c   1.000
_cell.angle_alpha   90.00
_cell.angle_beta   90.00
_cell.angle_gamma   90.00
#
_symmetry.space_group_name_H-M   'P 1'
#
loop_
_entity.id
_entity.type
_entity.pdbx_description
1 polymer ?
#
loop_
_entity_poly.entity_id
_entity_poly.type
_entity_poly.pdbx_seq_one_letter_code
_entity_poly.pdbx_strand_id
1 'polypeptide(L)'
;MNRKLLLTAVAAILLTTCRQPTGVSSDYKAELKKELTAIADSAKGDVGIALIYDGDTLTVNNDAIYPMMSVFKLHQAVALCRMFEENGTSLDSVMTLRRSELDPDTWSPMLKDHSDEEISLPMRRLLEYTLIESDNNASNEMFVRLMPPAACDSVIAGIIPRGSFEIRFNEAEMQADHSRAYSNRTSPLGAAILIDRLFTDTLVGKSYQDFIKSALLRCQTGPDKISAALSETEGITIGHKTGSGYRDENGRLTASNDVAFISLPDRRHYALAVFVKDFDGTDAEAAATIARISAAVIKALE
;
A
#
# COMPACT_ATOMS: atom_id res chain seq x y z
N MET A 1 -5.09 84.46 -7.62
CA MET A 1 -4.04 83.84 -6.81
C MET A 1 -4.32 82.32 -6.77
N ASN A 2 -3.74 81.53 -7.71
CA ASN A 2 -3.98 80.09 -7.87
C ASN A 2 -2.86 79.34 -7.19
N ARG A 3 -3.22 78.56 -6.14
CA ARG A 3 -2.34 77.54 -5.53
C ARG A 3 -2.59 76.24 -6.20
N LYS A 4 -1.61 75.72 -6.96
CA LYS A 4 -1.58 74.35 -7.45
C LYS A 4 -1.08 73.45 -6.33
N LEU A 5 -1.90 72.48 -5.94
CA LEU A 5 -1.51 71.34 -5.08
C LEU A 5 -0.79 70.32 -5.97
N LEU A 6 0.45 69.99 -5.65
CA LEU A 6 1.20 68.91 -6.20
C LEU A 6 0.84 67.67 -5.33
N LEU A 7 0.18 66.66 -5.91
CA LEU A 7 0.07 65.31 -5.31
C LEU A 7 1.27 64.46 -5.76
N THR A 8 2.14 64.16 -4.85
CA THR A 8 3.20 63.15 -5.03
C THR A 8 2.62 61.75 -4.72
N ALA A 9 2.46 60.93 -5.75
CA ALA A 9 2.11 59.53 -5.59
C ALA A 9 3.37 58.72 -5.25
N VAL A 10 3.43 58.15 -4.07
CA VAL A 10 4.43 57.17 -3.66
C VAL A 10 3.96 55.82 -4.12
N ALA A 11 4.60 55.28 -5.15
CA ALA A 11 4.38 53.87 -5.59
C ALA A 11 5.14 52.94 -4.65
N ALA A 12 4.42 52.22 -3.80
CA ALA A 12 4.98 51.14 -3.02
C ALA A 12 5.16 49.89 -3.93
N ILE A 13 6.39 49.59 -4.29
CA ILE A 13 6.76 48.37 -4.98
C ILE A 13 6.72 47.26 -3.95
N LEU A 14 5.64 46.46 -3.97
CA LEU A 14 5.54 45.15 -3.27
C LEU A 14 6.45 44.17 -4.02
N LEU A 15 7.66 43.96 -3.52
CA LEU A 15 8.51 42.83 -3.90
C LEU A 15 7.88 41.56 -3.30
N THR A 16 7.03 40.91 -4.08
CA THR A 16 6.67 39.50 -3.82
C THR A 16 7.91 38.67 -4.11
N THR A 17 8.64 38.31 -3.06
CA THR A 17 9.64 37.25 -3.14
C THR A 17 8.88 35.94 -3.39
N CYS A 18 8.79 35.52 -4.65
CA CYS A 18 8.52 34.13 -4.99
C CYS A 18 9.62 33.31 -4.35
N ARG A 19 9.31 32.68 -3.22
CA ARG A 19 10.12 31.60 -2.67
C ARG A 19 10.01 30.48 -3.68
N GLN A 20 11.03 30.28 -4.51
CA GLN A 20 11.14 29.08 -5.32
C GLN A 20 11.12 27.90 -4.35
N PRO A 21 10.30 26.86 -4.59
CA PRO A 21 10.45 25.64 -3.85
C PRO A 21 11.90 25.19 -4.04
N THR A 22 12.56 24.83 -2.96
CA THR A 22 13.89 24.21 -2.99
C THR A 22 13.71 22.86 -3.67
N GLY A 23 13.78 22.86 -4.99
CA GLY A 23 13.68 21.66 -5.80
C GLY A 23 14.86 20.77 -5.47
N VAL A 24 14.58 19.57 -4.99
CA VAL A 24 15.53 18.48 -4.95
C VAL A 24 16.06 18.34 -6.37
N SER A 25 17.37 18.44 -6.57
CA SER A 25 17.96 18.56 -7.91
C SER A 25 17.67 17.33 -8.76
N SER A 26 17.64 17.47 -10.10
CA SER A 26 17.50 16.32 -11.02
C SER A 26 18.58 15.23 -10.81
N ASP A 27 19.61 15.57 -10.09
CA ASP A 27 20.77 14.73 -9.77
C ASP A 27 20.46 13.66 -8.70
N TYR A 28 19.58 13.99 -7.71
CA TYR A 28 19.24 13.04 -6.65
C TYR A 28 18.56 11.76 -7.16
N LYS A 29 17.73 11.86 -8.21
CA LYS A 29 17.03 10.72 -8.78
C LYS A 29 17.98 9.70 -9.38
N ALA A 30 19.01 10.17 -10.08
CA ALA A 30 20.00 9.29 -10.68
C ALA A 30 20.83 8.59 -9.61
N GLU A 31 21.24 9.29 -8.56
CA GLU A 31 21.97 8.73 -7.43
C GLU A 31 21.11 7.75 -6.64
N LEU A 32 19.89 8.13 -6.28
CA LEU A 32 18.95 7.24 -5.60
C LEU A 32 18.67 5.99 -6.44
N LYS A 33 18.40 6.13 -7.73
CA LYS A 33 18.18 4.98 -8.62
C LYS A 33 19.36 4.03 -8.61
N LYS A 34 20.59 4.55 -8.65
CA LYS A 34 21.81 3.76 -8.60
C LYS A 34 21.93 3.02 -7.26
N GLU A 35 21.64 3.68 -6.15
CA GLU A 35 21.66 3.07 -4.81
C GLU A 35 20.61 1.97 -4.68
N LEU A 36 19.35 2.25 -5.07
CA LEU A 36 18.26 1.28 -5.03
C LEU A 36 18.55 0.06 -5.93
N THR A 37 19.13 0.29 -7.11
CA THR A 37 19.55 -0.80 -8.01
C THR A 37 20.63 -1.65 -7.36
N ALA A 38 21.63 -1.04 -6.73
CA ALA A 38 22.70 -1.79 -6.04
C ALA A 38 22.16 -2.61 -4.85
N ILE A 39 21.16 -2.09 -4.11
CA ILE A 39 20.49 -2.85 -3.06
C ILE A 39 19.73 -4.04 -3.66
N ALA A 40 18.96 -3.82 -4.73
CA ALA A 40 18.21 -4.87 -5.40
C ALA A 40 19.15 -5.98 -5.97
N ASP A 41 20.23 -5.60 -6.65
CA ASP A 41 21.19 -6.53 -7.26
C ASP A 41 21.97 -7.34 -6.20
N SER A 42 22.13 -6.80 -4.98
CA SER A 42 22.80 -7.50 -3.88
C SER A 42 21.87 -8.45 -3.11
N ALA A 43 20.58 -8.43 -3.39
CA ALA A 43 19.59 -9.27 -2.71
C ALA A 43 19.68 -10.73 -3.16
N LYS A 44 19.24 -11.65 -2.29
CA LYS A 44 19.21 -13.10 -2.56
C LYS A 44 17.94 -13.53 -3.32
N GLY A 45 17.30 -12.64 -4.05
CA GLY A 45 16.08 -12.88 -4.82
C GLY A 45 15.73 -11.67 -5.68
N ASP A 46 14.65 -11.74 -6.42
CA ASP A 46 14.22 -10.64 -7.29
C ASP A 46 13.59 -9.54 -6.47
N VAL A 47 14.10 -8.32 -6.60
CA VAL A 47 13.57 -7.13 -5.89
C VAL A 47 13.05 -6.10 -6.89
N GLY A 48 11.78 -5.75 -6.75
CA GLY A 48 11.13 -4.70 -7.51
C GLY A 48 10.76 -3.51 -6.63
N ILE A 49 11.00 -2.30 -7.14
CA ILE A 49 10.81 -1.07 -6.38
C ILE A 49 10.06 -0.05 -7.24
N ALA A 50 9.12 0.66 -6.66
CA ALA A 50 8.54 1.87 -7.24
C ALA A 50 8.37 2.94 -6.17
N LEU A 51 8.86 4.13 -6.47
CA LEU A 51 8.70 5.35 -5.69
C LEU A 51 7.91 6.35 -6.53
N ILE A 52 6.87 6.94 -5.94
CA ILE A 52 6.15 8.10 -6.48
C ILE A 52 6.37 9.26 -5.51
N TYR A 53 6.98 10.34 -5.98
CA TYR A 53 7.26 11.53 -5.20
C TYR A 53 7.17 12.77 -6.07
N ASP A 54 6.41 13.78 -5.60
CA ASP A 54 6.20 15.06 -6.29
C ASP A 54 5.77 14.91 -7.77
N GLY A 55 4.87 13.97 -8.04
CA GLY A 55 4.36 13.66 -9.37
C GLY A 55 5.32 12.87 -10.28
N ASP A 56 6.53 12.61 -9.82
CA ASP A 56 7.54 11.85 -10.53
C ASP A 56 7.60 10.39 -10.07
N THR A 57 8.05 9.50 -10.95
CA THR A 57 8.27 8.09 -10.65
C THR A 57 9.73 7.68 -10.78
N LEU A 58 10.18 6.81 -9.86
CA LEU A 58 11.45 6.10 -9.96
C LEU A 58 11.19 4.62 -9.77
N THR A 59 11.69 3.78 -10.68
CA THR A 59 11.46 2.34 -10.61
C THR A 59 12.75 1.55 -10.79
N VAL A 60 12.81 0.37 -10.14
CA VAL A 60 13.83 -0.68 -10.34
C VAL A 60 13.08 -1.99 -10.56
N ASN A 61 13.46 -2.73 -11.60
CA ASN A 61 12.86 -4.02 -11.96
C ASN A 61 11.33 -4.01 -12.08
N ASN A 62 10.76 -2.90 -12.59
CA ASN A 62 9.30 -2.72 -12.69
C ASN A 62 8.65 -3.55 -13.80
N ASP A 63 9.42 -3.99 -14.79
CA ASP A 63 8.93 -4.84 -15.90
C ASP A 63 8.68 -6.29 -15.45
N ALA A 64 9.25 -6.69 -14.31
CA ALA A 64 8.97 -7.97 -13.69
C ALA A 64 7.63 -7.92 -12.94
N ILE A 65 6.99 -9.09 -12.83
CA ILE A 65 5.71 -9.27 -12.13
C ILE A 65 5.96 -10.01 -10.83
N TYR A 66 5.36 -9.52 -9.75
CA TYR A 66 5.57 -10.00 -8.39
C TYR A 66 4.26 -10.55 -7.80
N PRO A 67 4.30 -11.68 -7.05
CA PRO A 67 3.13 -12.17 -6.32
C PRO A 67 2.78 -11.17 -5.22
N MET A 68 1.52 -10.75 -5.18
CA MET A 68 1.06 -9.73 -4.23
C MET A 68 1.00 -10.25 -2.80
N MET A 69 0.70 -11.53 -2.63
CA MET A 69 0.30 -12.04 -1.33
C MET A 69 -0.75 -11.11 -0.71
N SER A 70 -0.77 -10.92 0.59
CA SER A 70 -1.78 -10.09 1.25
C SER A 70 -1.80 -8.60 0.83
N VAL A 71 -0.92 -8.11 -0.05
CA VAL A 71 -1.04 -6.77 -0.64
C VAL A 71 -2.34 -6.63 -1.43
N PHE A 72 -2.86 -7.71 -2.05
CA PHE A 72 -4.14 -7.66 -2.76
C PHE A 72 -5.33 -7.25 -1.88
N LYS A 73 -5.23 -7.40 -0.54
CA LYS A 73 -6.26 -6.98 0.42
C LYS A 73 -6.51 -5.47 0.41
N LEU A 74 -5.50 -4.67 0.03
CA LEU A 74 -5.70 -3.25 -0.27
C LEU A 74 -6.63 -3.06 -1.47
N HIS A 75 -6.41 -3.80 -2.56
CA HIS A 75 -7.25 -3.77 -3.76
C HIS A 75 -8.68 -4.21 -3.42
N GLN A 76 -8.83 -5.30 -2.65
CA GLN A 76 -10.11 -5.81 -2.19
C GLN A 76 -10.88 -4.76 -1.37
N ALA A 77 -10.24 -4.09 -0.42
CA ALA A 77 -10.88 -3.09 0.41
C ALA A 77 -11.40 -1.90 -0.41
N VAL A 78 -10.60 -1.40 -1.37
CA VAL A 78 -11.01 -0.32 -2.28
C VAL A 78 -12.20 -0.76 -3.14
N ALA A 79 -12.14 -1.95 -3.73
CA ALA A 79 -13.21 -2.48 -4.58
C ALA A 79 -14.52 -2.71 -3.81
N LEU A 80 -14.43 -3.31 -2.60
CA LEU A 80 -15.59 -3.52 -1.73
C LEU A 80 -16.22 -2.21 -1.29
N CYS A 81 -15.43 -1.22 -0.90
CA CYS A 81 -15.96 0.07 -0.47
C CYS A 81 -16.65 0.81 -1.63
N ARG A 82 -16.17 0.69 -2.87
CA ARG A 82 -16.89 1.20 -4.05
C ARG A 82 -18.23 0.51 -4.24
N MET A 83 -18.25 -0.81 -4.17
CA MET A 83 -19.50 -1.58 -4.23
C MET A 83 -20.46 -1.20 -3.09
N PHE A 84 -19.96 -1.00 -1.88
CA PHE A 84 -20.79 -0.57 -0.74
C PHE A 84 -21.41 0.81 -0.98
N GLU A 85 -20.65 1.75 -1.52
CA GLU A 85 -21.16 3.07 -1.90
C GLU A 85 -22.25 2.96 -2.97
N GLU A 86 -22.01 2.20 -4.04
CA GLU A 86 -22.95 1.99 -5.15
C GLU A 86 -24.26 1.35 -4.68
N ASN A 87 -24.20 0.41 -3.73
CA ASN A 87 -25.34 -0.33 -3.22
C ASN A 87 -25.96 0.27 -1.95
N GLY A 88 -25.37 1.36 -1.41
CA GLY A 88 -25.81 1.95 -0.15
C GLY A 88 -25.55 1.06 1.08
N THR A 89 -24.57 0.14 1.02
CA THR A 89 -24.23 -0.77 2.13
C THR A 89 -23.39 -0.04 3.18
N SER A 90 -23.91 0.07 4.40
CA SER A 90 -23.17 0.68 5.50
C SER A 90 -21.99 -0.16 5.96
N LEU A 91 -20.91 0.48 6.40
CA LEU A 91 -19.81 -0.19 7.12
C LEU A 91 -20.27 -0.83 8.45
N ASP A 92 -21.45 -0.43 8.96
CA ASP A 92 -22.06 -1.01 10.15
C ASP A 92 -22.99 -2.20 9.84
N SER A 93 -23.24 -2.51 8.56
CA SER A 93 -23.95 -3.72 8.16
C SER A 93 -23.22 -4.96 8.67
N VAL A 94 -23.96 -5.90 9.25
CA VAL A 94 -23.40 -7.09 9.91
C VAL A 94 -23.35 -8.26 8.94
N MET A 95 -22.23 -8.98 8.94
CA MET A 95 -22.07 -10.30 8.34
C MET A 95 -21.93 -11.34 9.47
N THR A 96 -22.71 -12.43 9.39
CA THR A 96 -22.57 -13.56 10.28
C THR A 96 -21.80 -14.69 9.58
N LEU A 97 -20.72 -15.13 10.20
CA LEU A 97 -19.85 -16.21 9.76
C LEU A 97 -20.06 -17.40 10.68
N ARG A 98 -19.97 -18.62 10.15
CA ARG A 98 -19.94 -19.83 10.96
C ARG A 98 -18.50 -20.28 11.11
N ARG A 99 -18.06 -20.46 12.36
CA ARG A 99 -16.70 -20.88 12.67
C ARG A 99 -16.32 -22.20 11.99
N SER A 100 -17.26 -23.13 11.89
CA SER A 100 -17.09 -24.41 11.20
C SER A 100 -16.87 -24.32 9.68
N GLU A 101 -17.17 -23.15 9.07
CA GLU A 101 -16.94 -22.88 7.64
C GLU A 101 -15.60 -22.18 7.39
N LEU A 102 -14.90 -21.74 8.45
CA LEU A 102 -13.62 -21.00 8.35
C LEU A 102 -12.43 -21.96 8.42
N ASP A 103 -11.32 -21.59 7.77
CA ASP A 103 -10.09 -22.36 7.81
C ASP A 103 -9.36 -22.14 9.15
N PRO A 104 -9.24 -23.20 10.01
CA PRO A 104 -8.57 -23.08 11.29
C PRO A 104 -7.04 -23.02 11.19
N ASP A 105 -6.47 -23.43 10.06
CA ASP A 105 -5.03 -23.58 9.87
C ASP A 105 -4.39 -22.36 9.17
N THR A 106 -5.20 -21.40 8.72
CA THR A 106 -4.70 -20.18 8.11
C THR A 106 -4.41 -19.08 9.14
N TRP A 107 -3.67 -18.05 8.73
CA TRP A 107 -3.46 -16.86 9.56
C TRP A 107 -4.77 -16.11 9.76
N SER A 108 -5.34 -16.19 10.95
CA SER A 108 -6.61 -15.53 11.28
C SER A 108 -6.66 -15.05 12.73
N PRO A 109 -6.25 -13.80 13.00
CA PRO A 109 -6.48 -13.13 14.28
C PRO A 109 -7.96 -13.12 14.67
N MET A 110 -8.87 -12.95 13.71
CA MET A 110 -10.32 -12.99 13.93
C MET A 110 -10.75 -14.28 14.63
N LEU A 111 -10.23 -15.43 14.20
CA LEU A 111 -10.55 -16.73 14.84
C LEU A 111 -9.99 -16.86 16.25
N LYS A 112 -8.91 -16.14 16.58
CA LYS A 112 -8.33 -16.11 17.94
C LYS A 112 -9.17 -15.24 18.87
N ASP A 113 -9.71 -14.14 18.36
CA ASP A 113 -10.50 -13.18 19.12
C ASP A 113 -11.93 -13.65 19.39
N HIS A 114 -12.47 -14.56 18.54
CA HIS A 114 -13.85 -15.04 18.60
C HIS A 114 -13.90 -16.54 18.73
N SER A 115 -14.44 -17.06 19.84
CA SER A 115 -14.57 -18.51 20.12
C SER A 115 -15.94 -19.10 19.80
N ASP A 116 -16.95 -18.24 19.56
CA ASP A 116 -18.32 -18.67 19.31
C ASP A 116 -18.47 -19.35 17.94
N GLU A 117 -19.45 -20.24 17.79
CA GLU A 117 -19.76 -20.90 16.52
C GLU A 117 -20.31 -19.93 15.49
N GLU A 118 -21.08 -18.93 15.92
CA GLU A 118 -21.55 -17.83 15.07
C GLU A 118 -20.81 -16.53 15.42
N ILE A 119 -20.06 -16.02 14.45
CA ILE A 119 -19.28 -14.77 14.57
C ILE A 119 -20.00 -13.69 13.75
N SER A 120 -20.69 -12.77 14.43
CA SER A 120 -21.42 -11.67 13.79
C SER A 120 -20.62 -10.38 13.92
N LEU A 121 -20.11 -9.85 12.79
CA LEU A 121 -19.26 -8.67 12.77
C LEU A 121 -19.78 -7.63 11.77
N PRO A 122 -19.67 -6.33 12.08
CA PRO A 122 -19.92 -5.29 11.10
C PRO A 122 -18.82 -5.32 10.00
N MET A 123 -19.17 -4.90 8.77
CA MET A 123 -18.26 -4.87 7.63
C MET A 123 -16.96 -4.12 7.95
N ARG A 124 -17.05 -3.02 8.73
CA ARG A 124 -15.85 -2.30 9.18
C ARG A 124 -14.88 -3.20 9.93
N ARG A 125 -15.38 -4.11 10.80
CA ARG A 125 -14.52 -4.96 11.60
C ARG A 125 -13.85 -6.06 10.75
N LEU A 126 -14.57 -6.61 9.78
CA LEU A 126 -13.97 -7.55 8.81
C LEU A 126 -12.88 -6.88 7.97
N LEU A 127 -13.13 -5.66 7.49
CA LEU A 127 -12.12 -4.89 6.76
C LEU A 127 -10.93 -4.47 7.66
N GLU A 128 -11.16 -4.18 8.94
CA GLU A 128 -10.08 -3.92 9.90
C GLU A 128 -9.19 -5.15 10.09
N TYR A 129 -9.76 -6.32 10.36
CA TYR A 129 -9.00 -7.58 10.42
C TYR A 129 -8.18 -7.80 9.15
N THR A 130 -8.79 -7.56 7.99
CA THR A 130 -8.15 -7.73 6.68
C THR A 130 -6.99 -6.77 6.45
N LEU A 131 -7.13 -5.48 6.79
CA LEU A 131 -6.13 -4.45 6.49
C LEU A 131 -5.08 -4.29 7.59
N ILE A 132 -5.51 -4.30 8.87
CA ILE A 132 -4.63 -4.03 10.01
C ILE A 132 -3.79 -5.26 10.37
N GLU A 133 -4.46 -6.42 10.46
CA GLU A 133 -3.88 -7.68 10.96
C GLU A 133 -3.67 -8.71 9.85
N SER A 134 -4.08 -8.37 8.62
CA SER A 134 -3.93 -9.22 7.43
C SER A 134 -4.66 -10.57 7.53
N ASP A 135 -5.82 -10.62 8.18
CA ASP A 135 -6.62 -11.83 8.40
C ASP A 135 -7.07 -12.48 7.08
N ASN A 136 -6.80 -13.78 6.93
CA ASN A 136 -7.09 -14.50 5.71
C ASN A 136 -8.57 -14.94 5.65
N ASN A 137 -9.17 -15.39 6.76
CA ASN A 137 -10.57 -15.77 6.77
C ASN A 137 -11.49 -14.58 6.51
N ALA A 138 -11.24 -13.42 7.16
CA ALA A 138 -12.02 -12.22 6.92
C ALA A 138 -11.97 -11.79 5.44
N SER A 139 -10.78 -11.81 4.83
CA SER A 139 -10.60 -11.54 3.40
C SER A 139 -11.31 -12.57 2.53
N ASN A 140 -11.13 -13.87 2.81
CA ASN A 140 -11.73 -14.95 2.05
C ASN A 140 -13.25 -14.87 2.04
N GLU A 141 -13.87 -14.68 3.20
CA GLU A 141 -15.33 -14.61 3.33
C GLU A 141 -15.93 -13.42 2.58
N MET A 142 -15.24 -12.28 2.56
CA MET A 142 -15.66 -11.14 1.75
C MET A 142 -15.55 -11.43 0.24
N PHE A 143 -14.55 -12.18 -0.21
CA PHE A 143 -14.48 -12.62 -1.61
C PHE A 143 -15.59 -13.62 -1.96
N VAL A 144 -15.86 -14.58 -1.08
CA VAL A 144 -16.86 -15.62 -1.35
C VAL A 144 -18.29 -15.07 -1.31
N ARG A 145 -18.59 -14.20 -0.35
CA ARG A 145 -19.97 -13.76 -0.07
C ARG A 145 -20.36 -12.43 -0.68
N LEU A 146 -19.39 -11.54 -0.98
CA LEU A 146 -19.69 -10.18 -1.43
C LEU A 146 -19.19 -9.91 -2.85
N MET A 147 -17.93 -10.15 -3.13
CA MET A 147 -17.31 -9.79 -4.39
C MET A 147 -16.21 -10.80 -4.75
N PRO A 148 -16.41 -11.66 -5.75
CA PRO A 148 -15.38 -12.61 -6.15
C PRO A 148 -14.13 -11.92 -6.71
N PRO A 149 -12.95 -12.59 -6.71
CA PRO A 149 -11.67 -12.01 -7.17
C PRO A 149 -11.75 -11.34 -8.55
N ALA A 150 -12.42 -11.96 -9.53
CA ALA A 150 -12.57 -11.41 -10.88
C ALA A 150 -13.38 -10.09 -10.91
N ALA A 151 -14.37 -9.92 -10.03
CA ALA A 151 -15.11 -8.67 -9.92
C ALA A 151 -14.25 -7.57 -9.26
N CYS A 152 -13.51 -7.92 -8.21
CA CYS A 152 -12.52 -7.06 -7.58
C CYS A 152 -11.49 -6.57 -8.62
N ASP A 153 -10.90 -7.48 -9.38
CA ASP A 153 -9.96 -7.20 -10.47
C ASP A 153 -10.55 -6.21 -11.49
N SER A 154 -11.81 -6.40 -11.88
CA SER A 154 -12.48 -5.51 -12.83
C SER A 154 -12.70 -4.09 -12.29
N VAL A 155 -13.06 -3.96 -11.02
CA VAL A 155 -13.22 -2.64 -10.36
C VAL A 155 -11.88 -1.92 -10.30
N ILE A 156 -10.82 -2.60 -9.89
CA ILE A 156 -9.48 -2.01 -9.77
C ILE A 156 -8.90 -1.63 -11.13
N ALA A 157 -9.23 -2.35 -12.20
CA ALA A 157 -8.84 -2.00 -13.57
C ALA A 157 -9.38 -0.63 -14.05
N GLY A 158 -10.41 -0.11 -13.41
CA GLY A 158 -10.90 1.26 -13.61
C GLY A 158 -10.12 2.32 -12.82
N ILE A 159 -9.19 1.89 -11.95
CA ILE A 159 -8.44 2.79 -11.06
C ILE A 159 -6.97 2.86 -11.47
N ILE A 160 -6.32 1.72 -11.71
CA ILE A 160 -4.91 1.62 -12.09
C ILE A 160 -4.75 0.92 -13.45
N PRO A 161 -3.60 1.07 -14.14
CA PRO A 161 -3.40 0.49 -15.47
C PRO A 161 -3.65 -1.03 -15.50
N ARG A 162 -4.51 -1.48 -16.39
CA ARG A 162 -4.97 -2.89 -16.50
C ARG A 162 -3.81 -3.91 -16.59
N GLY A 163 -2.72 -3.57 -17.26
CA GLY A 163 -1.56 -4.45 -17.43
C GLY A 163 -0.64 -4.55 -16.21
N SER A 164 -0.89 -3.74 -15.17
CA SER A 164 0.00 -3.65 -14.01
C SER A 164 -0.31 -4.62 -12.87
N PHE A 165 -1.46 -5.29 -12.90
CA PHE A 165 -1.88 -6.21 -11.83
C PHE A 165 -2.85 -7.27 -12.37
N GLU A 166 -3.08 -8.31 -11.54
CA GLU A 166 -4.08 -9.33 -11.77
C GLU A 166 -4.51 -9.97 -10.44
N ILE A 167 -5.83 -10.15 -10.22
CA ILE A 167 -6.39 -10.80 -9.04
C ILE A 167 -7.30 -11.94 -9.53
N ARG A 168 -6.87 -13.18 -9.32
CA ARG A 168 -7.56 -14.39 -9.83
C ARG A 168 -8.14 -15.27 -8.75
N PHE A 169 -7.48 -15.35 -7.60
CA PHE A 169 -7.76 -16.33 -6.57
C PHE A 169 -8.03 -15.67 -5.21
N ASN A 170 -8.86 -16.30 -4.41
CA ASN A 170 -9.07 -15.96 -3.00
C ASN A 170 -8.02 -16.66 -2.11
N GLU A 171 -8.08 -16.40 -0.79
CA GLU A 171 -7.10 -16.97 0.16
C GLU A 171 -7.20 -18.49 0.24
N ALA A 172 -8.43 -19.06 0.26
CA ALA A 172 -8.62 -20.51 0.35
C ALA A 172 -8.07 -21.24 -0.88
N GLU A 173 -8.25 -20.67 -2.08
CA GLU A 173 -7.71 -21.22 -3.32
C GLU A 173 -6.18 -21.19 -3.36
N MET A 174 -5.55 -20.11 -2.84
CA MET A 174 -4.09 -20.00 -2.74
C MET A 174 -3.53 -20.91 -1.64
N GLN A 175 -4.26 -21.13 -0.55
CA GLN A 175 -3.87 -22.07 0.51
C GLN A 175 -3.92 -23.51 0.03
N ALA A 176 -4.93 -23.86 -0.76
CA ALA A 176 -5.06 -25.19 -1.35
C ALA A 176 -3.97 -25.51 -2.41
N ASP A 177 -3.44 -24.49 -3.08
CA ASP A 177 -2.40 -24.60 -4.09
C ASP A 177 -1.54 -23.34 -4.08
N HIS A 178 -0.39 -23.41 -3.41
CA HIS A 178 0.53 -22.31 -3.22
C HIS A 178 1.06 -21.71 -4.54
N SER A 179 1.09 -22.48 -5.64
CA SER A 179 1.50 -21.99 -6.95
C SER A 179 0.57 -20.89 -7.49
N ARG A 180 -0.69 -20.86 -7.06
CA ARG A 180 -1.70 -19.85 -7.41
C ARG A 180 -1.34 -18.46 -6.88
N ALA A 181 -0.51 -18.36 -5.83
CA ALA A 181 -0.05 -17.09 -5.30
C ALA A 181 0.64 -16.21 -6.38
N TYR A 182 1.35 -16.82 -7.33
CA TYR A 182 1.97 -16.12 -8.47
C TYR A 182 0.97 -15.56 -9.48
N SER A 183 -0.30 -15.96 -9.41
CA SER A 183 -1.36 -15.47 -10.29
C SER A 183 -2.07 -14.23 -9.74
N ASN A 184 -2.00 -14.01 -8.41
CA ASN A 184 -2.37 -12.73 -7.80
C ASN A 184 -1.13 -11.84 -7.78
N ARG A 185 -0.96 -11.01 -8.81
CA ARG A 185 0.32 -10.39 -9.14
C ARG A 185 0.21 -8.92 -9.50
N THR A 186 1.30 -8.19 -9.33
CA THR A 186 1.39 -6.77 -9.67
C THR A 186 2.81 -6.39 -10.11
N SER A 187 2.93 -5.29 -10.85
CA SER A 187 4.19 -4.55 -10.94
C SER A 187 4.33 -3.64 -9.70
N PRO A 188 5.55 -3.32 -9.27
CA PRO A 188 5.76 -2.37 -8.18
C PRO A 188 5.05 -1.02 -8.40
N LEU A 189 5.11 -0.47 -9.61
CA LEU A 189 4.47 0.79 -9.94
C LEU A 189 2.94 0.70 -9.88
N GLY A 190 2.34 -0.42 -10.29
CA GLY A 190 0.90 -0.62 -10.19
C GLY A 190 0.39 -0.53 -8.75
N ALA A 191 1.10 -1.16 -7.83
CA ALA A 191 0.79 -1.10 -6.41
C ALA A 191 1.04 0.29 -5.80
N ALA A 192 2.14 0.95 -6.18
CA ALA A 192 2.45 2.31 -5.75
C ALA A 192 1.38 3.32 -6.21
N ILE A 193 0.91 3.21 -7.46
CA ILE A 193 -0.17 4.06 -8.00
C ILE A 193 -1.46 3.88 -7.19
N LEU A 194 -1.83 2.65 -6.83
CA LEU A 194 -3.06 2.42 -6.09
C LEU A 194 -3.03 3.09 -4.72
N ILE A 195 -1.95 2.90 -3.96
CA ILE A 195 -1.86 3.50 -2.62
C ILE A 195 -1.69 5.02 -2.69
N ASP A 196 -0.92 5.54 -3.64
CA ASP A 196 -0.77 6.97 -3.86
C ASP A 196 -2.15 7.62 -4.14
N ARG A 197 -2.88 7.11 -5.12
CA ARG A 197 -4.21 7.60 -5.48
C ARG A 197 -5.23 7.45 -4.36
N LEU A 198 -5.13 6.40 -3.55
CA LEU A 198 -6.01 6.26 -2.37
C LEU A 198 -5.83 7.42 -1.40
N PHE A 199 -4.61 7.93 -1.24
CA PHE A 199 -4.33 9.01 -0.29
C PHE A 199 -4.47 10.42 -0.92
N THR A 200 -4.25 10.57 -2.22
CA THR A 200 -4.22 11.88 -2.92
C THR A 200 -5.49 12.19 -3.71
N ASP A 201 -6.13 11.17 -4.31
CA ASP A 201 -7.34 11.32 -5.13
C ASP A 201 -8.60 10.95 -4.34
N THR A 202 -9.76 11.08 -5.01
CA THR A 202 -11.05 10.53 -4.55
C THR A 202 -11.37 9.27 -5.33
N LEU A 203 -11.17 8.10 -4.71
CA LEU A 203 -11.45 6.80 -5.32
C LEU A 203 -12.84 6.28 -4.97
N VAL A 204 -13.36 6.65 -3.81
CA VAL A 204 -14.66 6.25 -3.25
C VAL A 204 -15.13 7.34 -2.30
N GLY A 205 -16.41 7.36 -1.95
CA GLY A 205 -16.98 8.35 -1.03
C GLY A 205 -16.19 8.51 0.26
N LYS A 206 -16.15 9.75 0.73
CA LYS A 206 -15.24 10.19 1.80
C LYS A 206 -15.23 9.28 3.04
N SER A 207 -16.40 8.83 3.51
CA SER A 207 -16.51 7.99 4.71
C SER A 207 -15.82 6.63 4.56
N TYR A 208 -15.92 6.02 3.39
CA TYR A 208 -15.27 4.75 3.07
C TYR A 208 -13.77 4.95 2.86
N GLN A 209 -13.39 6.01 2.15
CA GLN A 209 -11.98 6.29 1.88
C GLN A 209 -11.21 6.64 3.16
N ASP A 210 -11.78 7.48 4.02
CA ASP A 210 -11.19 7.82 5.32
C ASP A 210 -11.05 6.58 6.21
N PHE A 211 -12.02 5.66 6.14
CA PHE A 211 -11.96 4.39 6.84
C PHE A 211 -10.78 3.53 6.37
N ILE A 212 -10.62 3.34 5.03
CA ILE A 212 -9.51 2.55 4.48
C ILE A 212 -8.17 3.19 4.88
N LYS A 213 -8.00 4.51 4.70
CA LYS A 213 -6.80 5.24 5.11
C LYS A 213 -6.49 5.04 6.60
N SER A 214 -7.50 5.20 7.46
CA SER A 214 -7.36 4.99 8.91
C SER A 214 -6.95 3.55 9.25
N ALA A 215 -7.46 2.54 8.55
CA ALA A 215 -7.07 1.15 8.77
C ALA A 215 -5.60 0.91 8.37
N LEU A 216 -5.15 1.44 7.22
CA LEU A 216 -3.77 1.34 6.76
C LEU A 216 -2.78 2.04 7.70
N LEU A 217 -3.15 3.20 8.26
CA LEU A 217 -2.34 3.92 9.26
C LEU A 217 -2.19 3.16 10.59
N ARG A 218 -3.06 2.18 10.84
CA ARG A 218 -3.04 1.30 12.02
C ARG A 218 -2.52 -0.10 11.70
N CYS A 219 -1.91 -0.32 10.54
CA CYS A 219 -1.36 -1.61 10.15
C CYS A 219 -0.37 -2.12 11.20
N GLN A 220 -0.52 -3.40 11.58
CA GLN A 220 0.29 -4.04 12.62
C GLN A 220 1.30 -5.05 12.06
N THR A 221 1.23 -5.32 10.75
CA THR A 221 2.11 -6.31 10.11
C THR A 221 3.37 -5.66 9.53
N GLY A 222 4.51 -6.36 9.56
CA GLY A 222 5.79 -5.94 8.97
C GLY A 222 6.41 -4.69 9.59
N PRO A 223 6.50 -4.58 10.93
CA PRO A 223 7.19 -3.45 11.59
C PRO A 223 8.68 -3.40 11.24
N ASP A 224 9.22 -4.47 10.72
CA ASP A 224 10.60 -4.68 10.29
C ASP A 224 10.86 -4.38 8.80
N LYS A 225 9.84 -3.89 8.07
CA LYS A 225 9.90 -3.57 6.63
C LYS A 225 10.03 -2.06 6.40
N ILE A 226 9.18 -1.44 5.57
CA ILE A 226 9.27 0.00 5.25
C ILE A 226 9.26 0.86 6.52
N SER A 227 8.39 0.55 7.48
CA SER A 227 8.23 1.31 8.72
C SER A 227 9.48 1.31 9.61
N ALA A 228 10.32 0.27 9.54
CA ALA A 228 11.53 0.17 10.36
C ALA A 228 12.48 1.36 10.19
N ALA A 229 12.61 1.86 8.96
CA ALA A 229 13.49 2.99 8.65
C ALA A 229 12.90 4.38 9.03
N LEU A 230 11.62 4.42 9.39
CA LEU A 230 10.88 5.66 9.64
C LEU A 230 10.61 5.91 11.13
N SER A 231 10.86 4.91 11.97
CA SER A 231 10.49 4.90 13.39
C SER A 231 11.24 5.94 14.24
N GLU A 232 12.41 6.41 13.78
CA GLU A 232 13.25 7.38 14.49
C GLU A 232 12.94 8.83 14.07
N THR A 233 12.14 9.07 13.02
CA THR A 233 11.82 10.41 12.54
C THR A 233 10.48 10.87 13.10
N GLU A 234 10.51 11.85 13.99
CA GLU A 234 9.32 12.40 14.62
C GLU A 234 8.39 13.07 13.59
N GLY A 235 7.10 12.81 13.72
CA GLY A 235 6.05 13.41 12.88
C GLY A 235 5.83 12.75 11.53
N ILE A 236 6.56 11.68 11.19
CA ILE A 236 6.23 10.85 10.02
C ILE A 236 5.00 9.99 10.34
N THR A 237 4.11 9.87 9.34
CA THR A 237 3.02 8.88 9.37
C THR A 237 3.13 7.94 8.19
N ILE A 238 2.81 6.67 8.42
CA ILE A 238 2.82 5.62 7.40
C ILE A 238 1.49 4.88 7.38
N GLY A 239 0.87 4.83 6.21
CA GLY A 239 -0.26 3.93 5.94
C GLY A 239 0.20 2.86 4.96
N HIS A 240 0.18 1.57 5.36
CA HIS A 240 0.76 0.54 4.53
C HIS A 240 0.02 -0.80 4.57
N LYS A 241 0.31 -1.66 3.58
CA LYS A 241 -0.15 -3.05 3.54
C LYS A 241 1.00 -3.95 3.15
N THR A 242 1.24 -4.98 3.96
CA THR A 242 2.27 -5.99 3.72
C THR A 242 1.73 -7.25 3.05
N GLY A 243 2.63 -8.02 2.47
CA GLY A 243 2.39 -9.38 1.98
C GLY A 243 3.57 -10.28 2.32
N SER A 244 3.28 -11.50 2.80
CA SER A 244 4.30 -12.52 3.09
C SER A 244 3.88 -13.84 2.46
N GLY A 245 4.85 -14.50 1.83
CA GLY A 245 4.60 -15.73 1.09
C GLY A 245 4.97 -16.99 1.87
N TYR A 246 4.86 -18.10 1.17
CA TYR A 246 5.26 -19.42 1.63
C TYR A 246 6.72 -19.68 1.27
N ARG A 247 7.28 -20.80 1.75
CA ARG A 247 8.52 -21.34 1.23
C ARG A 247 8.22 -22.39 0.17
N ASP A 248 8.93 -22.29 -0.97
CA ASP A 248 8.84 -23.28 -2.04
C ASP A 248 9.55 -24.60 -1.64
N GLU A 249 9.51 -25.59 -2.52
CA GLU A 249 10.17 -26.89 -2.32
C GLU A 249 11.70 -26.81 -2.15
N ASN A 250 12.30 -25.70 -2.59
CA ASN A 250 13.73 -25.41 -2.45
C ASN A 250 14.05 -24.59 -1.19
N GLY A 251 13.02 -24.30 -0.37
CA GLY A 251 13.13 -23.48 0.83
C GLY A 251 13.20 -21.98 0.57
N ARG A 252 13.03 -21.50 -0.68
CA ARG A 252 13.03 -20.07 -1.01
C ARG A 252 11.70 -19.43 -0.63
N LEU A 253 11.78 -18.23 -0.09
CA LEU A 253 10.59 -17.44 0.24
C LEU A 253 9.92 -16.92 -1.05
N THR A 254 8.68 -17.31 -1.29
CA THR A 254 7.89 -16.90 -2.47
C THR A 254 7.76 -15.39 -2.58
N ALA A 255 7.51 -14.70 -1.45
CA ALA A 255 7.38 -13.24 -1.43
C ALA A 255 7.57 -12.63 -0.04
N SER A 256 8.14 -11.43 -0.01
CA SER A 256 8.07 -10.48 1.10
C SER A 256 7.85 -9.09 0.52
N ASN A 257 6.70 -8.48 0.84
CA ASN A 257 6.25 -7.24 0.19
C ASN A 257 5.83 -6.21 1.21
N ASP A 258 5.95 -4.93 0.84
CA ASP A 258 5.34 -3.82 1.56
C ASP A 258 5.02 -2.68 0.60
N VAL A 259 3.82 -2.11 0.72
CA VAL A 259 3.33 -1.00 -0.11
C VAL A 259 2.80 0.07 0.83
N ALA A 260 3.40 1.25 0.79
CA ALA A 260 3.19 2.30 1.77
C ALA A 260 2.96 3.68 1.15
N PHE A 261 2.13 4.49 1.82
CA PHE A 261 2.05 5.93 1.66
C PHE A 261 2.63 6.58 2.91
N ILE A 262 3.61 7.44 2.73
CA ILE A 262 4.36 8.09 3.80
C ILE A 262 4.13 9.60 3.74
N SER A 263 3.70 10.21 4.86
CA SER A 263 3.59 11.66 5.00
C SER A 263 4.71 12.18 5.89
N LEU A 264 5.42 13.19 5.41
CA LEU A 264 6.51 13.86 6.10
C LEU A 264 6.00 15.03 6.96
N PRO A 265 6.75 15.47 7.99
CA PRO A 265 6.33 16.56 8.87
C PRO A 265 6.11 17.89 8.16
N ASP A 266 6.79 18.14 7.05
CA ASP A 266 6.68 19.34 6.22
C ASP A 266 5.55 19.30 5.18
N ARG A 267 4.66 18.28 5.28
CA ARG A 267 3.53 18.00 4.40
C ARG A 267 3.90 17.42 3.02
N ARG A 268 5.16 17.19 2.72
CA ARG A 268 5.51 16.36 1.57
C ARG A 268 5.07 14.92 1.84
N HIS A 269 4.86 14.16 0.79
CA HIS A 269 4.52 12.75 0.88
C HIS A 269 5.11 11.97 -0.28
N TYR A 270 5.18 10.66 -0.12
CA TYR A 270 5.57 9.74 -1.19
C TYR A 270 4.88 8.39 -1.02
N ALA A 271 4.72 7.68 -2.13
CA ALA A 271 4.32 6.28 -2.12
C ALA A 271 5.53 5.41 -2.47
N LEU A 272 5.74 4.35 -1.69
CA LEU A 272 6.83 3.39 -1.89
C LEU A 272 6.25 1.98 -1.92
N ALA A 273 6.55 1.24 -2.98
CA ALA A 273 6.22 -0.16 -3.12
C ALA A 273 7.50 -0.97 -3.29
N VAL A 274 7.70 -1.97 -2.43
CA VAL A 274 8.83 -2.89 -2.48
C VAL A 274 8.31 -4.31 -2.49
N PHE A 275 8.71 -5.05 -3.51
CA PHE A 275 8.36 -6.45 -3.70
C PHE A 275 9.64 -7.28 -3.77
N VAL A 276 9.70 -8.33 -2.97
CA VAL A 276 10.78 -9.32 -2.98
C VAL A 276 10.16 -10.67 -3.32
N LYS A 277 10.68 -11.39 -4.30
CA LYS A 277 10.22 -12.72 -4.67
C LYS A 277 11.37 -13.71 -4.83
N ASP A 278 11.06 -14.99 -4.70
CA ASP A 278 11.99 -16.12 -4.90
C ASP A 278 13.29 -15.96 -4.10
N PHE A 279 13.16 -15.51 -2.84
CA PHE A 279 14.28 -15.09 -2.02
C PHE A 279 14.93 -16.27 -1.30
N ASP A 280 16.23 -16.49 -1.57
CA ASP A 280 17.08 -17.53 -0.96
C ASP A 280 17.72 -17.01 0.33
N GLY A 281 16.92 -16.90 1.37
CA GLY A 281 17.34 -16.40 2.67
C GLY A 281 16.23 -16.49 3.71
N THR A 282 16.47 -15.86 4.87
CA THR A 282 15.49 -15.79 5.96
C THR A 282 14.47 -14.69 5.70
N ASP A 283 13.33 -14.75 6.39
CA ASP A 283 12.28 -13.72 6.35
C ASP A 283 12.83 -12.38 6.87
N ALA A 284 13.70 -12.44 7.90
CA ALA A 284 14.38 -11.26 8.44
C ALA A 284 15.33 -10.60 7.43
N GLU A 285 16.07 -11.39 6.62
CA GLU A 285 16.93 -10.83 5.57
C GLU A 285 16.12 -10.18 4.44
N ALA A 286 14.97 -10.77 4.08
CA ALA A 286 14.06 -10.18 3.10
C ALA A 286 13.45 -8.86 3.64
N ALA A 287 13.00 -8.84 4.89
CA ALA A 287 12.50 -7.64 5.56
C ALA A 287 13.59 -6.55 5.67
N ALA A 288 14.82 -6.92 6.05
CA ALA A 288 15.95 -5.99 6.11
C ALA A 288 16.29 -5.38 4.73
N THR A 289 16.09 -6.12 3.65
CA THR A 289 16.25 -5.57 2.29
C THR A 289 15.23 -4.47 2.03
N ILE A 290 13.97 -4.67 2.42
CA ILE A 290 12.90 -3.66 2.31
C ILE A 290 13.21 -2.43 3.19
N ALA A 291 13.65 -2.65 4.43
CA ALA A 291 14.01 -1.58 5.35
C ALA A 291 15.19 -0.73 4.83
N ARG A 292 16.21 -1.36 4.24
CA ARG A 292 17.35 -0.65 3.61
C ARG A 292 16.89 0.22 2.43
N ILE A 293 15.97 -0.26 1.60
CA ILE A 293 15.38 0.51 0.50
C ILE A 293 14.63 1.72 1.06
N SER A 294 13.81 1.54 2.09
CA SER A 294 13.10 2.63 2.75
C SER A 294 14.07 3.67 3.34
N ALA A 295 15.16 3.22 3.99
CA ALA A 295 16.18 4.10 4.54
C ALA A 295 16.90 4.92 3.45
N ALA A 296 17.21 4.33 2.31
CA ALA A 296 17.80 5.05 1.18
C ALA A 296 16.85 6.10 0.61
N VAL A 297 15.55 5.78 0.51
CA VAL A 297 14.54 6.71 0.02
C VAL A 297 14.37 7.90 0.97
N ILE A 298 14.13 7.67 2.26
CA ILE A 298 13.92 8.79 3.20
C ILE A 298 15.16 9.70 3.27
N LYS A 299 16.36 9.13 3.33
CA LYS A 299 17.62 9.89 3.31
C LYS A 299 17.78 10.76 2.07
N ALA A 300 17.33 10.30 0.90
CA ALA A 300 17.42 11.06 -0.34
C ALA A 300 16.36 12.17 -0.44
N LEU A 301 15.29 12.10 0.36
CA LEU A 301 14.20 13.08 0.38
C LEU A 301 14.32 14.11 1.52
N GLU A 302 15.23 13.90 2.49
CA GLU A 302 15.60 14.88 3.51
C GLU A 302 16.43 16.04 2.91
#